data_8ff757708c3b2118e6b49bc1cda94072
#
_entry.id   8ff757708c3b2118e6b49bc1cda94072
#
_cell.length_a   1.000
_cell.length_b   1.000
_cell.length_c   1.000
_cell.angle_alpha   90.00
_cell.angle_beta   90.00
_cell.angle_gamma   90.00
#
_symmetry.space_group_name_H-M   'P 1'
#
loop_
_entity.id
_entity.type
_entity.pdbx_description
1 polymer ?
#
loop_
_entity_poly.entity_id
_entity_poly.type
_entity_poly.pdbx_seq_one_letter_code
_entity_poly.pdbx_strand_id
1 'polypeptide(L)'
;MTDKYENDTLEDMENDIEKEGKQMETSPLIVCDSLVKIYKTKEVEVLALQGLDLVVNRGELMAIIGKSGSGKSTLMNIVGGLEVPSAGRIVVDGQNLAEFTERQMVQYRKKKIGFVWQKSGRNLFPYLTSLENIEAPMLAIHKNAKKRREKAGELLALVGMEHKRD
;
A
#
# COMPACT_ATOMS: atom_id res chain seq x y z
N MET A 1 13.72 36.16 36.33
CA MET A 1 13.81 35.31 35.10
C MET A 1 13.08 34.02 35.44
N THR A 2 11.77 34.08 35.40
CA THR A 2 10.85 33.07 35.95
C THR A 2 10.05 32.45 34.80
N ASP A 3 10.02 31.18 34.83
CA ASP A 3 9.36 30.19 34.00
C ASP A 3 8.12 30.63 33.28
N LYS A 4 8.17 30.46 31.95
CA LYS A 4 7.02 30.50 31.06
C LYS A 4 6.83 29.07 30.49
N TYR A 5 6.40 28.15 31.34
CA TYR A 5 5.72 26.93 30.92
C TYR A 5 4.28 27.09 31.36
N GLU A 6 3.47 27.65 30.47
CA GLU A 6 2.03 27.66 30.61
C GLU A 6 1.50 26.24 30.60
N ASN A 7 0.59 25.99 31.54
CA ASN A 7 -0.20 24.79 31.68
C ASN A 7 -1.00 24.51 30.41
N ASP A 8 -0.47 23.68 29.53
CA ASP A 8 -1.32 22.94 28.60
C ASP A 8 -2.14 21.98 29.46
N THR A 9 -3.44 22.21 29.52
CA THR A 9 -4.35 21.35 30.26
C THR A 9 -4.50 20.03 29.48
N LEU A 10 -4.78 18.93 30.17
CA LEU A 10 -5.06 17.63 29.54
C LEU A 10 -6.15 17.76 28.46
N GLU A 11 -7.12 18.67 28.66
CA GLU A 11 -8.16 19.00 27.69
C GLU A 11 -7.62 19.62 26.39
N ASP A 12 -6.58 20.46 26.45
CA ASP A 12 -5.97 21.04 25.24
C ASP A 12 -5.22 19.98 24.46
N MET A 13 -4.53 19.06 25.15
CA MET A 13 -3.86 17.92 24.51
C MET A 13 -4.85 16.93 23.91
N GLU A 14 -5.96 16.63 24.57
CA GLU A 14 -7.04 15.79 24.05
C GLU A 14 -7.72 16.42 22.82
N ASN A 15 -7.99 17.73 22.86
CA ASN A 15 -8.54 18.49 21.74
C ASN A 15 -7.59 18.53 20.53
N ASP A 16 -6.29 18.64 20.75
CA ASP A 16 -5.31 18.65 19.67
C ASP A 16 -5.13 17.23 19.06
N ILE A 17 -5.15 16.18 19.88
CA ILE A 17 -5.18 14.78 19.42
C ILE A 17 -6.46 14.50 18.62
N GLU A 18 -7.63 15.00 19.07
CA GLU A 18 -8.90 14.83 18.37
C GLU A 18 -8.95 15.61 17.06
N LYS A 19 -8.35 16.81 16.99
CA LYS A 19 -8.22 17.61 15.76
C LYS A 19 -7.24 16.98 14.78
N GLU A 20 -6.08 16.50 15.25
CA GLU A 20 -5.13 15.78 14.43
C GLU A 20 -5.71 14.46 13.92
N GLY A 21 -6.44 13.71 14.75
CA GLY A 21 -7.17 12.51 14.36
C GLY A 21 -8.23 12.80 13.29
N LYS A 22 -9.03 13.85 13.44
CA LYS A 22 -10.02 14.28 12.43
C LYS A 22 -9.38 14.78 11.14
N GLN A 23 -8.24 15.48 11.19
CA GLN A 23 -7.50 15.90 10.00
C GLN A 23 -6.85 14.70 9.27
N MET A 24 -6.40 13.69 10.00
CA MET A 24 -5.89 12.44 9.39
C MET A 24 -7.02 11.62 8.75
N GLU A 25 -8.24 11.63 9.28
CA GLU A 25 -9.41 10.97 8.69
C GLU A 25 -9.87 11.62 7.38
N THR A 26 -9.65 12.92 7.20
CA THR A 26 -10.11 13.67 6.01
C THR A 26 -9.04 13.83 4.93
N SER A 27 -7.79 13.49 5.20
CA SER A 27 -6.72 13.59 4.20
C SER A 27 -6.74 12.41 3.21
N PRO A 28 -6.68 12.66 1.89
CA PRO A 28 -6.64 11.59 0.91
C PRO A 28 -5.39 10.71 1.10
N LEU A 29 -5.57 9.39 1.01
CA LEU A 29 -4.48 8.43 1.06
C LEU A 29 -3.74 8.35 -0.27
N ILE A 30 -4.49 8.35 -1.39
CA ILE A 30 -3.96 8.28 -2.74
C ILE A 30 -4.55 9.42 -3.56
N VAL A 31 -3.70 10.15 -4.28
CA VAL A 31 -4.10 11.17 -5.25
C VAL A 31 -3.35 10.90 -6.54
N CYS A 32 -4.08 10.66 -7.61
CA CYS A 32 -3.56 10.66 -8.97
C CYS A 32 -4.07 11.94 -9.66
N ASP A 33 -3.16 12.65 -10.31
CA ASP A 33 -3.44 13.88 -11.04
C ASP A 33 -2.89 13.74 -12.45
N SER A 34 -3.79 13.74 -13.43
CA SER A 34 -3.51 13.63 -14.86
C SER A 34 -2.54 12.48 -15.19
N LEU A 35 -2.76 11.33 -14.57
CA LEU A 35 -1.84 10.19 -14.65
C LEU A 35 -1.85 9.56 -16.04
N VAL A 36 -0.68 9.49 -16.67
CA VAL A 36 -0.49 8.92 -18.00
C VAL A 36 0.47 7.74 -17.94
N LYS A 37 0.12 6.67 -18.66
CA LYS A 37 1.04 5.54 -18.87
C LYS A 37 1.03 5.12 -20.34
N ILE A 38 2.21 5.16 -20.94
CA ILE A 38 2.46 4.72 -22.31
C ILE A 38 3.45 3.55 -22.27
N TYR A 39 3.07 2.44 -22.87
CA TYR A 39 3.99 1.33 -23.13
C TYR A 39 4.52 1.45 -24.53
N LYS A 40 5.85 1.48 -24.68
CA LYS A 40 6.53 1.57 -25.98
C LYS A 40 7.30 0.29 -26.26
N THR A 41 7.03 -0.31 -27.39
CA THR A 41 7.89 -1.34 -28.00
C THR A 41 8.49 -0.76 -29.27
N LYS A 42 9.35 -1.51 -29.97
CA LYS A 42 9.94 -1.04 -31.23
C LYS A 42 8.91 -0.78 -32.32
N GLU A 43 7.75 -1.42 -32.26
CA GLU A 43 6.75 -1.43 -33.32
C GLU A 43 5.41 -0.82 -32.92
N VAL A 44 5.12 -0.76 -31.62
CA VAL A 44 3.80 -0.36 -31.12
C VAL A 44 3.92 0.54 -29.89
N GLU A 45 3.08 1.57 -29.86
CA GLU A 45 2.87 2.43 -28.71
C GLU A 45 1.44 2.22 -28.18
N VAL A 46 1.31 1.86 -26.91
CA VAL A 46 0.01 1.63 -26.27
C VAL A 46 -0.18 2.64 -25.15
N LEU A 47 -1.16 3.50 -25.30
CA LEU A 47 -1.59 4.46 -24.28
C LEU A 47 -2.54 3.75 -23.32
N ALA A 48 -2.03 3.34 -22.16
CA ALA A 48 -2.78 2.56 -21.17
C ALA A 48 -3.54 3.41 -20.16
N LEU A 49 -3.01 4.59 -19.80
CA LEU A 49 -3.70 5.60 -18.98
C LEU A 49 -3.60 6.96 -19.68
N GLN A 50 -4.72 7.68 -19.75
CA GLN A 50 -4.90 8.89 -20.55
C GLN A 50 -5.29 10.10 -19.70
N GLY A 51 -4.46 10.48 -18.72
CA GLY A 51 -4.77 11.59 -17.83
C GLY A 51 -5.82 11.22 -16.78
N LEU A 52 -5.54 10.14 -16.04
CA LEU A 52 -6.45 9.66 -15.00
C LEU A 52 -6.32 10.51 -13.74
N ASP A 53 -7.45 11.01 -13.27
CA ASP A 53 -7.60 11.63 -11.96
C ASP A 53 -8.32 10.65 -11.01
N LEU A 54 -7.77 10.49 -9.80
CA LEU A 54 -8.32 9.60 -8.79
C LEU A 54 -7.96 10.11 -7.39
N VAL A 55 -8.92 10.06 -6.50
CA VAL A 55 -8.71 10.30 -5.07
C VAL A 55 -9.25 9.11 -4.29
N VAL A 56 -8.45 8.56 -3.37
CA VAL A 56 -8.85 7.51 -2.44
C VAL A 56 -8.55 7.98 -1.03
N ASN A 57 -9.55 7.94 -0.17
CA ASN A 57 -9.42 8.38 1.22
C ASN A 57 -8.90 7.25 2.12
N ARG A 58 -8.42 7.61 3.31
CA ARG A 58 -8.02 6.62 4.31
C ARG A 58 -9.22 5.78 4.74
N GLY A 59 -9.00 4.45 4.85
CA GLY A 59 -10.05 3.50 5.24
C GLY A 59 -11.10 3.22 4.15
N GLU A 60 -10.96 3.82 2.96
CA GLU A 60 -11.89 3.62 1.86
C GLU A 60 -11.69 2.25 1.19
N LEU A 61 -12.81 1.57 0.92
CA LEU A 61 -12.87 0.41 0.03
C LEU A 61 -13.35 0.86 -1.34
N MET A 62 -12.44 0.87 -2.32
CA MET A 62 -12.74 1.29 -3.69
C MET A 62 -12.71 0.11 -4.66
N ALA A 63 -13.69 0.04 -5.55
CA ALA A 63 -13.73 -0.92 -6.66
C ALA A 63 -13.47 -0.22 -7.99
N ILE A 64 -12.50 -0.75 -8.76
CA ILE A 64 -12.19 -0.27 -10.11
C ILE A 64 -12.79 -1.24 -11.12
N ILE A 65 -13.83 -0.80 -11.84
CA ILE A 65 -14.55 -1.60 -12.83
C ILE A 65 -14.28 -1.08 -14.25
N GLY A 66 -14.38 -1.96 -15.23
CA GLY A 66 -14.18 -1.61 -16.63
C GLY A 66 -13.87 -2.82 -17.51
N LYS A 67 -13.91 -2.63 -18.83
CA LYS A 67 -13.61 -3.67 -19.83
C LYS A 67 -12.16 -4.16 -19.72
N SER A 68 -11.87 -5.36 -20.28
CA SER A 68 -10.49 -5.82 -20.42
C SER A 68 -9.68 -4.81 -21.25
N GLY A 69 -8.43 -4.54 -20.85
CA GLY A 69 -7.57 -3.57 -21.54
C GLY A 69 -7.81 -2.09 -21.15
N SER A 70 -8.75 -1.77 -20.25
CA SER A 70 -9.02 -0.38 -19.84
C SER A 70 -8.02 0.24 -18.85
N GLY A 71 -6.86 -0.35 -18.66
CA GLY A 71 -5.80 0.22 -17.82
C GLY A 71 -5.87 -0.11 -16.31
N LYS A 72 -6.87 -0.89 -15.84
CA LYS A 72 -7.03 -1.19 -14.40
C LYS A 72 -5.78 -1.80 -13.75
N SER A 73 -5.20 -2.82 -14.38
CA SER A 73 -3.98 -3.46 -13.89
C SER A 73 -2.78 -2.51 -13.93
N THR A 74 -2.71 -1.65 -14.94
CA THR A 74 -1.68 -0.61 -15.06
C THR A 74 -1.77 0.38 -13.90
N LEU A 75 -2.98 0.86 -13.59
CA LEU A 75 -3.20 1.74 -12.44
C LEU A 75 -2.79 1.05 -11.13
N MET A 76 -3.23 -0.19 -10.90
CA MET A 76 -2.88 -0.96 -9.71
C MET A 76 -1.36 -1.17 -9.59
N ASN A 77 -0.66 -1.43 -10.71
CA ASN A 77 0.79 -1.58 -10.72
C ASN A 77 1.50 -0.28 -10.36
N ILE A 78 1.00 0.86 -10.85
CA ILE A 78 1.58 2.17 -10.54
C ILE A 78 1.33 2.53 -9.06
N VAL A 79 0.10 2.39 -8.57
CA VAL A 79 -0.23 2.60 -7.15
C VAL A 79 0.59 1.67 -6.25
N GLY A 80 0.78 0.42 -6.68
CA GLY A 80 1.61 -0.55 -5.95
C GLY A 80 3.12 -0.32 -6.07
N GLY A 81 3.56 0.68 -6.83
CA GLY A 81 4.99 0.96 -7.04
C GLY A 81 5.74 -0.12 -7.81
N LEU A 82 5.04 -0.91 -8.64
CA LEU A 82 5.64 -1.88 -9.55
C LEU A 82 6.00 -1.25 -10.89
N GLU A 83 5.32 -0.16 -11.24
CA GLU A 83 5.55 0.61 -12.47
C GLU A 83 5.60 2.10 -12.17
N VAL A 84 6.32 2.85 -13.00
CA VAL A 84 6.40 4.31 -12.94
C VAL A 84 5.46 4.88 -14.01
N PRO A 85 4.69 5.94 -13.73
CA PRO A 85 3.90 6.62 -14.75
C PRO A 85 4.80 7.27 -15.81
N SER A 86 4.27 7.47 -17.02
CA SER A 86 4.97 8.17 -18.10
C SER A 86 4.86 9.69 -17.95
N ALA A 87 3.76 10.18 -17.37
CA ALA A 87 3.52 11.58 -17.03
C ALA A 87 2.41 11.67 -15.96
N GLY A 88 2.16 12.88 -15.46
CA GLY A 88 1.23 13.13 -14.37
C GLY A 88 1.86 12.89 -13.01
N ARG A 89 1.03 12.92 -11.98
CA ARG A 89 1.47 12.84 -10.58
C ARG A 89 0.72 11.77 -9.82
N ILE A 90 1.43 11.03 -8.98
CA ILE A 90 0.83 10.12 -8.01
C ILE A 90 1.42 10.36 -6.63
N VAL A 91 0.56 10.70 -5.68
CA VAL A 91 0.90 10.91 -4.28
C VAL A 91 0.23 9.84 -3.45
N VAL A 92 0.99 9.17 -2.61
CA VAL A 92 0.47 8.20 -1.64
C VAL A 92 0.99 8.56 -0.26
N ASP A 93 0.09 8.69 0.71
CA ASP A 93 0.41 9.07 2.09
C ASP A 93 1.26 10.34 2.14
N GLY A 94 0.89 11.36 1.34
CA GLY A 94 1.58 12.65 1.23
C GLY A 94 2.91 12.63 0.44
N GLN A 95 3.34 11.48 -0.10
CA GLN A 95 4.61 11.32 -0.79
C GLN A 95 4.42 11.07 -2.30
N ASN A 96 5.12 11.83 -3.14
CA ASN A 96 5.09 11.63 -4.58
C ASN A 96 5.94 10.42 -4.99
N LEU A 97 5.29 9.37 -5.49
CA LEU A 97 5.99 8.12 -5.86
C LEU A 97 6.96 8.30 -7.04
N ALA A 98 6.72 9.28 -7.92
CA ALA A 98 7.61 9.53 -9.05
C ALA A 98 8.99 10.07 -8.63
N GLU A 99 9.10 10.62 -7.42
CA GLU A 99 10.34 11.16 -6.85
C GLU A 99 11.12 10.13 -6.02
N PHE A 100 10.56 8.93 -5.84
CA PHE A 100 11.21 7.90 -5.04
C PHE A 100 12.44 7.33 -5.72
N THR A 101 13.52 7.26 -4.95
CA THR A 101 14.67 6.42 -5.29
C THR A 101 14.26 4.94 -5.23
N GLU A 102 15.02 4.07 -5.88
CA GLU A 102 14.77 2.61 -5.81
C GLU A 102 14.69 2.10 -4.36
N ARG A 103 15.55 2.60 -3.48
CA ARG A 103 15.55 2.23 -2.06
C ARG A 103 14.28 2.65 -1.35
N GLN A 104 13.76 3.84 -1.62
CA GLN A 104 12.49 4.33 -1.08
C GLN A 104 11.32 3.51 -1.63
N MET A 105 11.33 3.20 -2.93
CA MET A 105 10.30 2.37 -3.56
C MET A 105 10.27 0.95 -2.98
N VAL A 106 11.43 0.36 -2.68
CA VAL A 106 11.51 -0.93 -1.96
C VAL A 106 10.87 -0.81 -0.57
N GLN A 107 11.16 0.26 0.19
CA GLN A 107 10.56 0.47 1.50
C GLN A 107 9.04 0.71 1.43
N TYR A 108 8.58 1.43 0.42
CA TYR A 108 7.16 1.65 0.14
C TYR A 108 6.42 0.32 -0.07
N ARG A 109 6.85 -0.50 -1.03
CA ARG A 109 6.26 -1.83 -1.27
C ARG A 109 6.28 -2.72 -0.03
N LYS A 110 7.38 -2.67 0.71
CA LYS A 110 7.58 -3.50 1.90
C LYS A 110 6.66 -3.15 3.07
N LYS A 111 6.34 -1.85 3.25
CA LYS A 111 5.67 -1.34 4.45
C LYS A 111 4.23 -0.89 4.22
N LYS A 112 3.90 -0.48 3.00
CA LYS A 112 2.63 0.18 2.70
C LYS A 112 1.72 -0.64 1.78
N ILE A 113 2.25 -1.59 1.00
CA ILE A 113 1.51 -2.29 -0.03
C ILE A 113 1.42 -3.79 0.27
N GLY A 114 0.21 -4.34 0.09
CA GLY A 114 -0.03 -5.78 -0.03
C GLY A 114 -0.70 -6.07 -1.36
N PHE A 115 -0.17 -7.04 -2.11
CA PHE A 115 -0.75 -7.49 -3.36
C PHE A 115 -1.47 -8.82 -3.20
N VAL A 116 -2.68 -8.89 -3.74
CA VAL A 116 -3.38 -10.16 -3.97
C VAL A 116 -3.60 -10.28 -5.48
N TRP A 117 -2.91 -11.24 -6.10
CA TRP A 117 -3.00 -11.47 -7.55
C TRP A 117 -4.26 -12.21 -7.92
N GLN A 118 -4.85 -11.88 -9.07
CA GLN A 118 -6.07 -12.51 -9.57
C GLN A 118 -5.92 -14.04 -9.74
N LYS A 119 -4.73 -14.51 -10.17
CA LYS A 119 -4.42 -15.93 -10.27
C LYS A 119 -3.90 -16.42 -8.92
N SER A 120 -4.65 -17.30 -8.26
CA SER A 120 -4.31 -17.85 -6.93
C SER A 120 -2.91 -18.47 -6.87
N GLY A 121 -2.46 -19.17 -7.92
CA GLY A 121 -1.13 -19.74 -8.01
C GLY A 121 0.03 -18.73 -8.01
N ARG A 122 -0.26 -17.43 -8.13
CA ARG A 122 0.74 -16.36 -7.97
C ARG A 122 0.82 -15.82 -6.56
N ASN A 123 -0.12 -16.16 -5.70
CA ASN A 123 -0.19 -15.68 -4.32
C ASN A 123 0.53 -16.61 -3.34
N LEU A 124 0.73 -17.86 -3.72
CA LEU A 124 1.28 -18.89 -2.85
C LEU A 124 2.47 -19.60 -3.52
N PHE A 125 3.41 -20.00 -2.70
CA PHE A 125 4.49 -20.90 -3.08
C PHE A 125 4.02 -22.34 -2.87
N PRO A 126 3.79 -23.14 -3.92
CA PRO A 126 3.14 -24.45 -3.81
C PRO A 126 3.96 -25.51 -3.06
N TYR A 127 5.24 -25.26 -2.87
CA TYR A 127 6.18 -26.14 -2.15
C TYR A 127 6.37 -25.73 -0.67
N LEU A 128 5.70 -24.66 -0.23
CA LEU A 128 5.69 -24.22 1.16
C LEU A 128 4.36 -24.59 1.84
N THR A 129 4.42 -24.89 3.13
CA THR A 129 3.22 -25.07 3.96
C THR A 129 2.41 -23.78 4.07
N SER A 130 1.20 -23.85 4.58
CA SER A 130 0.38 -22.63 4.81
C SER A 130 1.07 -21.67 5.76
N LEU A 131 1.67 -22.18 6.82
CA LEU A 131 2.43 -21.38 7.78
C LEU A 131 3.63 -20.67 7.10
N GLU A 132 4.41 -21.40 6.33
CA GLU A 132 5.58 -20.87 5.63
C GLU A 132 5.20 -19.84 4.57
N ASN A 133 4.09 -20.03 3.87
CA ASN A 133 3.55 -19.05 2.93
C ASN A 133 3.21 -17.72 3.61
N ILE A 134 2.68 -17.77 4.84
CA ILE A 134 2.40 -16.55 5.62
C ILE A 134 3.70 -15.96 6.17
N GLU A 135 4.67 -16.78 6.55
CA GLU A 135 5.98 -16.30 7.02
C GLU A 135 6.81 -15.64 5.91
N ALA A 136 6.70 -16.10 4.67
CA ALA A 136 7.52 -15.66 3.54
C ALA A 136 7.58 -14.13 3.35
N PRO A 137 6.47 -13.39 3.28
CA PRO A 137 6.52 -11.93 3.18
C PRO A 137 7.08 -11.26 4.44
N MET A 138 6.96 -11.90 5.60
CA MET A 138 7.48 -11.36 6.86
C MET A 138 9.02 -11.40 6.93
N LEU A 139 9.69 -12.25 6.13
CA LEU A 139 11.16 -12.30 6.05
C LEU A 139 11.75 -10.94 5.68
N ALA A 140 11.04 -10.18 4.88
CA ALA A 140 11.47 -8.85 4.48
C ALA A 140 11.43 -7.81 5.61
N ILE A 141 10.61 -8.02 6.65
CA ILE A 141 10.32 -7.04 7.71
C ILE A 141 10.90 -7.48 9.06
N HIS A 142 10.73 -8.75 9.43
CA HIS A 142 11.06 -9.29 10.73
C HIS A 142 12.22 -10.30 10.65
N LYS A 143 13.33 -9.98 11.31
CA LYS A 143 14.52 -10.85 11.33
C LYS A 143 14.34 -12.06 12.25
N ASN A 144 13.54 -11.96 13.31
CA ASN A 144 13.36 -13.00 14.31
C ASN A 144 12.41 -14.09 13.82
N ALA A 145 12.93 -15.29 13.57
CA ALA A 145 12.16 -16.44 13.07
C ALA A 145 11.04 -16.86 14.04
N LYS A 146 11.30 -16.90 15.34
CA LYS A 146 10.31 -17.29 16.35
C LYS A 146 9.09 -16.36 16.33
N LYS A 147 9.33 -15.04 16.31
CA LYS A 147 8.24 -14.03 16.23
C LYS A 147 7.45 -14.13 14.93
N ARG A 148 8.11 -14.42 13.80
CA ARG A 148 7.39 -14.62 12.52
C ARG A 148 6.46 -15.82 12.61
N ARG A 149 6.96 -16.96 13.11
CA ARG A 149 6.19 -18.19 13.20
C ARG A 149 5.01 -18.08 14.17
N GLU A 150 5.20 -17.41 15.30
CA GLU A 150 4.12 -17.07 16.24
C GLU A 150 3.05 -16.20 15.54
N LYS A 151 3.47 -15.12 14.87
CA LYS A 151 2.55 -14.23 14.16
C LYS A 151 1.82 -14.91 13.00
N ALA A 152 2.49 -15.78 12.25
CA ALA A 152 1.86 -16.57 11.20
C ALA A 152 0.79 -17.52 11.75
N GLY A 153 1.06 -18.17 12.91
CA GLY A 153 0.08 -18.99 13.59
C GLY A 153 -1.16 -18.21 14.06
N GLU A 154 -0.96 -17.02 14.66
CA GLU A 154 -2.05 -16.12 15.02
C GLU A 154 -2.93 -15.73 13.83
N LEU A 155 -2.31 -15.45 12.67
CA LEU A 155 -3.05 -15.10 11.45
C LEU A 155 -3.85 -16.28 10.89
N LEU A 156 -3.32 -17.52 10.96
CA LEU A 156 -4.08 -18.70 10.59
C LEU A 156 -5.27 -18.92 11.51
N ALA A 157 -5.09 -18.73 12.83
CA ALA A 157 -6.17 -18.80 13.80
C ALA A 157 -7.27 -17.76 13.52
N LEU A 158 -6.87 -16.53 13.22
CA LEU A 158 -7.79 -15.43 12.92
C LEU A 158 -8.77 -15.75 11.77
N VAL A 159 -8.31 -16.54 10.78
CA VAL A 159 -9.14 -16.95 9.62
C VAL A 159 -9.69 -18.37 9.78
N GLY A 160 -9.57 -19.02 10.94
CA GLY A 160 -10.09 -20.36 11.23
C GLY A 160 -9.36 -21.48 10.47
N MET A 161 -8.11 -21.25 10.06
CA MET A 161 -7.32 -22.19 9.24
C MET A 161 -6.17 -22.87 10.02
N GLU A 162 -6.23 -22.91 11.34
CA GLU A 162 -5.19 -23.56 12.17
C GLU A 162 -4.95 -25.02 11.76
N HIS A 163 -6.03 -25.74 11.38
CA HIS A 163 -5.98 -27.13 10.94
C HIS A 163 -5.27 -27.34 9.59
N LYS A 164 -4.92 -26.27 8.87
CA LYS A 164 -4.19 -26.27 7.60
C LYS A 164 -2.76 -25.73 7.73
N ARG A 165 -2.22 -25.75 8.93
CA ARG A 165 -0.92 -25.16 9.24
C ARG A 165 0.24 -25.78 8.47
N ASP A 166 0.25 -27.11 8.37
CA ASP A 166 1.33 -27.93 7.79
C ASP A 166 0.97 -28.50 6.42
#